data_532f03849640055bd9a8cf4ccf709ee3
#
_entry.id   532f03849640055bd9a8cf4ccf709ee3
#
_cell.length_a   1.000
_cell.length_b   1.000
_cell.length_c   1.000
_cell.angle_alpha   90.00
_cell.angle_beta   90.00
_cell.angle_gamma   90.00
#
_symmetry.space_group_name_H-M   'P 1'
#
loop_
_entity.id
_entity.type
_entity.pdbx_description
1 polymer ?
#
loop_
_entity_poly.entity_id
_entity_poly.type
_entity_poly.pdbx_seq_one_letter_code
_entity_poly.pdbx_strand_id
1 'polypeptide(L)'
;MSLISRTGRGAVLDIISSRYNLGYLVVIDEEHYKIHRGEHFVVQDYEEEVDAGPSNAKHWHLKVPQTKTRCHTTFSIRCGGPAVAEVFSDATVSVDGIELQSLNNDNNNTSNIPEMFLYKDAVVTDVGTRCKVYMIGSKNLTQPGSMGGTLERAREMILKNDSSYIFRVTSFFNDNPVSIAVNWYEVPVYPDDYPVGGSVGPEE
;
A
#
# COMPACT_ATOMS: atom_id res chain seq x y z
N MET A 1 -25.40 -3.17 23.86
CA MET A 1 -24.71 -4.48 23.84
C MET A 1 -24.24 -4.65 22.38
N SER A 2 -22.96 -4.46 22.12
CA SER A 2 -22.40 -4.57 20.76
C SER A 2 -21.90 -6.00 20.56
N LEU A 3 -22.46 -6.70 19.58
CA LEU A 3 -21.98 -8.03 19.16
C LEU A 3 -21.07 -7.81 17.95
N ILE A 4 -19.76 -7.87 18.17
CA ILE A 4 -18.78 -7.91 17.07
C ILE A 4 -18.60 -9.38 16.70
N SER A 5 -19.11 -9.78 15.54
CA SER A 5 -18.83 -11.08 14.96
C SER A 5 -17.76 -10.94 13.90
N ARG A 6 -16.55 -11.47 14.16
CA ARG A 6 -15.53 -11.64 13.12
C ARG A 6 -15.88 -12.87 12.28
N THR A 7 -16.46 -12.64 11.12
CA THR A 7 -16.49 -13.68 10.09
C THR A 7 -15.17 -13.61 9.32
N GLY A 8 -14.52 -14.75 9.09
CA GLY A 8 -13.16 -14.88 8.56
C GLY A 8 -12.91 -14.38 7.11
N ARG A 9 -13.57 -13.32 6.71
CA ARG A 9 -13.40 -12.63 5.42
C ARG A 9 -13.38 -11.09 5.56
N GLY A 10 -12.85 -10.55 6.65
CA GLY A 10 -12.50 -9.12 6.72
C GLY A 10 -13.67 -8.13 6.73
N ALA A 11 -14.90 -8.55 6.94
CA ALA A 11 -16.01 -7.64 7.13
C ALA A 11 -16.21 -7.40 8.62
N VAL A 12 -16.05 -6.15 9.06
CA VAL A 12 -16.48 -5.72 10.39
C VAL A 12 -17.98 -5.56 10.34
N LEU A 13 -18.69 -6.43 11.04
CA LEU A 13 -20.11 -6.30 11.29
C LEU A 13 -20.31 -5.29 12.44
N ASP A 14 -20.49 -4.03 12.11
CA ASP A 14 -20.97 -3.07 13.09
C ASP A 14 -22.51 -3.13 13.10
N ILE A 15 -23.04 -3.77 14.14
CA ILE A 15 -24.48 -3.70 14.38
C ILE A 15 -24.74 -2.34 15.00
N ILE A 16 -25.03 -1.37 14.14
CA ILE A 16 -25.58 -0.11 14.59
C ILE A 16 -26.92 -0.44 15.20
N SER A 17 -26.93 -0.59 16.51
CA SER A 17 -28.16 -0.64 17.31
C SER A 17 -28.79 0.73 17.20
N SER A 18 -29.57 0.86 16.18
CA SER A 18 -30.02 2.14 15.68
C SER A 18 -31.09 2.73 16.57
N ARG A 19 -31.10 4.02 16.63
CA ARG A 19 -32.27 4.84 16.97
C ARG A 19 -33.48 4.61 16.03
N TYR A 20 -33.37 3.70 15.05
CA TYR A 20 -34.36 3.52 13.98
C TYR A 20 -35.01 2.14 13.92
N ASN A 21 -34.77 1.24 14.85
CA ASN A 21 -35.49 -0.06 14.97
C ASN A 21 -35.71 -0.82 13.64
N LEU A 22 -34.87 -0.56 12.65
CA LEU A 22 -34.91 -1.22 11.34
C LEU A 22 -33.90 -2.35 11.43
N GLY A 23 -34.37 -3.59 11.43
CA GLY A 23 -33.54 -4.80 11.54
C GLY A 23 -32.65 -5.08 10.32
N TYR A 24 -31.97 -4.06 9.80
CA TYR A 24 -31.02 -4.20 8.69
C TYR A 24 -29.61 -4.41 9.23
N LEU A 25 -28.98 -5.47 8.72
CA LEU A 25 -27.56 -5.70 8.87
C LEU A 25 -26.83 -4.80 7.87
N VAL A 26 -26.08 -3.81 8.36
CA VAL A 26 -25.20 -3.01 7.52
C VAL A 26 -23.82 -3.65 7.56
N VAL A 27 -23.37 -4.16 6.43
CA VAL A 27 -21.99 -4.66 6.26
C VAL A 27 -21.19 -3.52 5.64
N ILE A 28 -20.23 -2.99 6.37
CA ILE A 28 -19.29 -1.99 5.88
C ILE A 28 -17.96 -2.67 5.63
N ASP A 29 -17.39 -2.43 4.46
CA ASP A 29 -16.02 -2.85 4.15
C ASP A 29 -15.04 -2.11 5.08
N GLU A 30 -14.00 -2.80 5.56
CA GLU A 30 -13.04 -2.23 6.50
C GLU A 30 -12.31 -1.02 5.94
N GLU A 31 -11.93 -1.07 4.66
CA GLU A 31 -11.32 0.06 3.98
C GLU A 31 -12.26 1.27 3.97
N HIS A 32 -13.53 1.07 3.61
CA HIS A 32 -14.54 2.14 3.64
C HIS A 32 -14.74 2.70 5.05
N TYR A 33 -14.76 1.83 6.07
CA TYR A 33 -14.82 2.26 7.45
C TYR A 33 -13.61 3.12 7.85
N LYS A 34 -12.40 2.74 7.39
CA LYS A 34 -11.16 3.48 7.63
C LYS A 34 -11.15 4.84 6.94
N ILE A 35 -11.76 4.96 5.74
CA ILE A 35 -11.95 6.27 5.08
C ILE A 35 -12.78 7.20 5.97
N HIS A 36 -13.94 6.74 6.44
CA HIS A 36 -14.82 7.56 7.30
C HIS A 36 -14.17 7.94 8.65
N ARG A 37 -13.19 7.21 9.10
CA ARG A 37 -12.41 7.55 10.29
C ARG A 37 -11.24 8.48 10.01
N GLY A 38 -10.97 8.78 8.74
CA GLY A 38 -9.80 9.52 8.33
C GLY A 38 -8.48 8.77 8.59
N GLU A 39 -8.52 7.45 8.60
CA GLU A 39 -7.37 6.56 8.82
C GLU A 39 -6.90 5.91 7.51
N HIS A 40 -7.39 6.40 6.37
CA HIS A 40 -7.04 5.93 5.03
C HIS A 40 -6.39 7.05 4.22
N PHE A 41 -5.24 6.76 3.65
CA PHE A 41 -4.38 7.72 2.97
C PHE A 41 -4.08 7.29 1.54
N VAL A 42 -3.72 8.25 0.72
CA VAL A 42 -3.25 8.04 -0.65
C VAL A 42 -2.10 8.99 -0.96
N VAL A 43 -1.14 8.50 -1.69
CA VAL A 43 -0.09 9.30 -2.33
C VAL A 43 0.01 8.91 -3.79
N GLN A 44 0.22 9.88 -4.65
CA GLN A 44 0.31 9.68 -6.09
C GLN A 44 1.49 10.47 -6.64
N ASP A 45 2.12 9.91 -7.66
CA ASP A 45 3.17 10.59 -8.42
C ASP A 45 3.05 10.24 -9.90
N TYR A 46 3.58 11.13 -10.73
CA TYR A 46 3.59 11.00 -12.17
C TYR A 46 4.94 11.47 -12.73
N GLU A 47 5.55 10.61 -13.52
CA GLU A 47 6.76 10.90 -14.28
C GLU A 47 6.40 10.91 -15.77
N GLU A 48 6.64 12.02 -16.44
CA GLU A 48 6.23 12.21 -17.83
C GLU A 48 7.12 11.43 -18.79
N GLU A 49 8.42 11.36 -18.49
CA GLU A 49 9.43 10.78 -19.38
C GLU A 49 10.33 9.83 -18.57
N VAL A 50 10.15 8.54 -18.75
CA VAL A 50 11.03 7.51 -18.22
C VAL A 50 11.72 6.81 -19.37
N ASP A 51 13.04 6.98 -19.47
CA ASP A 51 13.83 6.37 -20.50
C ASP A 51 14.02 4.87 -20.34
N ALA A 52 14.34 4.22 -21.46
CA ALA A 52 14.56 2.79 -21.49
C ALA A 52 15.81 2.36 -20.72
N GLY A 53 15.72 1.18 -20.14
CA GLY A 53 16.86 0.45 -19.58
C GLY A 53 16.98 0.55 -18.07
N PRO A 54 17.75 -0.40 -17.47
CA PRO A 54 17.89 -0.50 -16.02
C PRO A 54 18.59 0.69 -15.36
N SER A 55 19.46 1.40 -16.08
CA SER A 55 20.15 2.59 -15.58
C SER A 55 19.23 3.79 -15.41
N ASN A 56 18.10 3.79 -16.10
CA ASN A 56 17.09 4.86 -16.09
C ASN A 56 15.84 4.45 -15.29
N ALA A 57 15.90 3.33 -14.56
CA ALA A 57 14.78 2.86 -13.77
C ALA A 57 14.40 3.89 -12.70
N LYS A 58 13.09 4.18 -12.62
CA LYS A 58 12.55 5.05 -11.58
C LYS A 58 12.33 4.27 -10.28
N HIS A 59 12.63 4.93 -9.18
CA HIS A 59 12.51 4.39 -7.85
C HIS A 59 11.64 5.29 -6.99
N TRP A 60 10.65 4.69 -6.34
CA TRP A 60 9.92 5.31 -5.23
C TRP A 60 10.24 4.53 -3.96
N HIS A 61 10.61 5.26 -2.93
CA HIS A 61 10.95 4.70 -1.63
C HIS A 61 9.78 4.88 -0.68
N LEU A 62 9.18 3.78 -0.24
CA LEU A 62 8.16 3.75 0.79
C LEU A 62 8.81 3.42 2.13
N LYS A 63 8.78 4.38 3.05
CA LYS A 63 9.35 4.27 4.38
C LYS A 63 8.25 3.95 5.39
N VAL A 64 8.39 2.81 6.05
CA VAL A 64 7.50 2.37 7.11
C VAL A 64 8.24 2.54 8.43
N PRO A 65 7.91 3.55 9.24
CA PRO A 65 8.60 3.77 10.51
C PRO A 65 8.26 2.68 11.53
N GLN A 66 9.01 2.70 12.64
CA GLN A 66 8.68 1.86 13.77
C GLN A 66 7.45 2.44 14.50
N THR A 67 6.31 1.84 14.24
CA THR A 67 5.03 2.30 14.78
C THR A 67 4.31 1.18 15.54
N LYS A 68 3.23 1.54 16.23
CA LYS A 68 2.32 0.57 16.84
C LYS A 68 1.14 0.22 15.93
N THR A 69 1.24 0.60 14.65
CA THR A 69 0.20 0.35 13.65
C THR A 69 0.71 -0.64 12.61
N ARG A 70 -0.22 -1.35 11.99
CA ARG A 70 0.02 -2.14 10.79
C ARG A 70 -0.48 -1.36 9.60
N CYS A 71 0.36 -1.19 8.61
CA CYS A 71 0.00 -0.51 7.39
C CYS A 71 -0.47 -1.53 6.35
N HIS A 72 -1.75 -1.48 6.05
CA HIS A 72 -2.39 -2.27 5.02
C HIS A 72 -2.36 -1.49 3.72
N THR A 73 -1.60 -1.96 2.74
CA THR A 73 -1.23 -1.17 1.57
C THR A 73 -1.65 -1.86 0.29
N THR A 74 -2.25 -1.09 -0.59
CA THR A 74 -2.46 -1.43 -2.00
C THR A 74 -1.73 -0.43 -2.87
N PHE A 75 -1.34 -0.82 -4.08
CA PHE A 75 -0.71 0.10 -5.00
C PHE A 75 -1.13 -0.18 -6.44
N SER A 76 -1.05 0.81 -7.28
CA SER A 76 -1.19 0.68 -8.72
C SER A 76 -0.06 1.42 -9.42
N ILE A 77 0.46 0.81 -10.48
CA ILE A 77 1.45 1.43 -11.36
C ILE A 77 0.90 1.36 -12.78
N ARG A 78 0.96 2.48 -13.50
CA ARG A 78 0.51 2.58 -14.88
C ARG A 78 1.64 3.13 -15.72
N CYS A 79 1.83 2.57 -16.91
CA CYS A 79 2.82 3.04 -17.87
C CYS A 79 2.14 3.26 -19.23
N GLY A 80 2.59 4.25 -19.97
CA GLY A 80 2.12 4.51 -21.34
C GLY A 80 2.58 3.45 -22.33
N GLY A 81 3.72 2.81 -22.06
CA GLY A 81 4.31 1.74 -22.85
C GLY A 81 4.80 0.57 -22.00
N PRO A 82 5.35 -0.48 -22.63
CA PRO A 82 5.84 -1.65 -21.94
C PRO A 82 6.94 -1.35 -20.93
N ALA A 83 6.80 -1.97 -19.74
CA ALA A 83 7.72 -1.81 -18.64
C ALA A 83 7.71 -3.05 -17.73
N VAL A 84 8.65 -3.13 -16.81
CA VAL A 84 8.61 -4.03 -15.65
C VAL A 84 8.47 -3.18 -14.41
N ALA A 85 7.47 -3.49 -13.60
CA ALA A 85 7.32 -2.93 -12.26
C ALA A 85 7.66 -4.00 -11.22
N GLU A 86 8.48 -3.64 -10.24
CA GLU A 86 8.96 -4.53 -9.19
C GLU A 86 8.78 -3.87 -7.83
N VAL A 87 8.52 -4.70 -6.81
CA VAL A 87 8.49 -4.26 -5.42
C VAL A 87 9.52 -5.04 -4.64
N PHE A 88 10.33 -4.34 -3.88
CA PHE A 88 11.35 -4.89 -3.02
C PHE A 88 11.09 -4.50 -1.57
N SER A 89 11.45 -5.38 -0.63
CA SER A 89 11.43 -5.13 0.81
C SER A 89 12.85 -5.10 1.37
N ASP A 90 12.98 -4.54 2.57
CA ASP A 90 14.24 -4.45 3.30
C ASP A 90 15.37 -3.76 2.48
N ALA A 91 14.97 -2.74 1.71
CA ALA A 91 15.89 -1.94 0.93
C ALA A 91 16.75 -1.03 1.81
N THR A 92 17.94 -0.69 1.31
CA THR A 92 18.80 0.31 1.95
C THR A 92 18.93 1.53 1.06
N VAL A 93 18.65 2.70 1.64
CA VAL A 93 18.78 3.98 0.96
C VAL A 93 19.74 4.89 1.72
N SER A 94 20.58 5.62 1.01
CA SER A 94 21.48 6.60 1.61
C SER A 94 20.83 8.00 1.70
N VAL A 95 19.87 8.28 0.84
CA VAL A 95 19.07 9.50 0.84
C VAL A 95 17.64 9.12 0.53
N ASP A 96 16.69 9.50 1.40
CA ASP A 96 15.27 9.15 1.23
C ASP A 96 14.68 9.68 -0.08
N GLY A 97 15.13 10.85 -0.54
CA GLY A 97 14.63 11.52 -1.74
C GLY A 97 13.68 12.67 -1.42
N ILE A 98 12.82 13.00 -2.38
CA ILE A 98 11.82 14.06 -2.24
C ILE A 98 10.53 13.45 -1.72
N GLU A 99 10.09 13.90 -0.55
CA GLU A 99 8.83 13.46 0.03
C GLU A 99 7.64 13.89 -0.83
N LEU A 100 6.76 12.93 -1.12
CA LEU A 100 5.51 13.17 -1.81
C LEU A 100 4.39 13.43 -0.80
N GLN A 101 3.53 14.38 -1.12
CA GLN A 101 2.42 14.73 -0.23
C GLN A 101 1.39 13.61 -0.16
N SER A 102 1.19 13.07 1.03
CA SER A 102 0.10 12.17 1.32
C SER A 102 -1.20 12.93 1.58
N LEU A 103 -2.30 12.41 1.04
CA LEU A 103 -3.64 12.97 1.22
C LEU A 103 -4.51 11.99 2.00
N ASN A 104 -5.34 12.53 2.88
CA ASN A 104 -6.37 11.73 3.54
C ASN A 104 -7.56 11.57 2.58
N ASN A 105 -8.07 10.36 2.42
CA ASN A 105 -9.23 10.11 1.56
C ASN A 105 -10.54 10.67 2.12
N ASP A 106 -10.61 10.96 3.42
CA ASP A 106 -11.64 11.84 3.98
C ASP A 106 -11.13 13.30 3.96
N ASN A 107 -11.48 14.04 2.94
CA ASN A 107 -11.07 15.43 2.77
C ASN A 107 -11.58 16.37 3.88
N ASN A 108 -12.53 15.94 4.72
CA ASN A 108 -12.98 16.69 5.88
C ASN A 108 -12.10 16.45 7.11
N ASN A 109 -11.25 15.43 7.08
CA ASN A 109 -10.39 15.05 8.18
C ASN A 109 -8.92 15.36 7.86
N THR A 110 -8.51 16.59 8.05
CA THR A 110 -7.13 17.06 7.80
C THR A 110 -6.21 16.93 9.01
N SER A 111 -6.74 16.48 10.14
CA SER A 111 -5.97 16.38 11.40
C SER A 111 -5.18 15.10 11.54
N ASN A 112 -5.59 14.02 10.87
CA ASN A 112 -4.86 12.77 10.88
C ASN A 112 -3.70 12.84 9.89
N ILE A 113 -2.50 12.61 10.41
CA ILE A 113 -1.25 12.58 9.66
C ILE A 113 -0.84 11.10 9.50
N PRO A 114 -0.48 10.66 8.29
CA PRO A 114 -0.03 9.30 8.09
C PRO A 114 1.31 9.03 8.76
N GLU A 115 1.53 7.79 9.17
CA GLU A 115 2.82 7.34 9.71
C GLU A 115 3.80 6.89 8.61
N MET A 116 3.28 6.47 7.44
CA MET A 116 4.09 6.10 6.28
C MET A 116 4.36 7.29 5.36
N PHE A 117 5.52 7.24 4.69
CA PHE A 117 5.94 8.26 3.73
C PHE A 117 6.42 7.63 2.44
N LEU A 118 6.01 8.22 1.31
CA LEU A 118 6.54 7.88 -0.02
C LEU A 118 7.46 9.00 -0.50
N TYR A 119 8.62 8.63 -0.97
CA TYR A 119 9.62 9.53 -1.54
C TYR A 119 9.88 9.16 -2.99
N LYS A 120 10.17 10.14 -3.82
CA LYS A 120 10.72 9.94 -5.16
C LYS A 120 12.20 10.32 -5.21
N ASP A 121 12.89 9.82 -6.22
CA ASP A 121 14.31 10.08 -6.47
C ASP A 121 15.22 9.70 -5.29
N ALA A 122 14.88 8.62 -4.58
CA ALA A 122 15.70 8.08 -3.51
C ALA A 122 17.03 7.53 -4.05
N VAL A 123 18.11 7.73 -3.29
CA VAL A 123 19.41 7.13 -3.61
C VAL A 123 19.49 5.74 -2.97
N VAL A 124 19.15 4.74 -3.77
CA VAL A 124 19.10 3.34 -3.35
C VAL A 124 20.50 2.73 -3.42
N THR A 125 21.02 2.22 -2.32
CA THR A 125 22.31 1.53 -2.23
C THR A 125 22.16 0.01 -2.31
N ASP A 126 21.04 -0.52 -1.83
CA ASP A 126 20.63 -1.91 -1.99
C ASP A 126 19.11 -1.96 -2.14
N VAL A 127 18.65 -2.59 -3.20
CA VAL A 127 17.20 -2.71 -3.45
C VAL A 127 16.51 -3.70 -2.50
N GLY A 128 17.25 -4.57 -1.84
CA GLY A 128 16.73 -5.58 -0.92
C GLY A 128 16.13 -6.80 -1.63
N THR A 129 15.14 -7.41 -1.00
CA THR A 129 14.50 -8.65 -1.46
C THR A 129 13.30 -8.34 -2.35
N ARG A 130 13.29 -8.89 -3.58
CA ARG A 130 12.15 -8.73 -4.50
C ARG A 130 10.93 -9.51 -4.02
N CYS A 131 9.87 -8.78 -3.70
CA CYS A 131 8.60 -9.34 -3.23
C CYS A 131 7.61 -9.58 -4.38
N LYS A 132 7.58 -8.68 -5.37
CA LYS A 132 6.63 -8.74 -6.49
C LYS A 132 7.28 -8.28 -7.78
N VAL A 133 6.78 -8.82 -8.90
CA VAL A 133 7.15 -8.40 -10.26
C VAL A 133 5.93 -8.44 -11.16
N TYR A 134 5.79 -7.43 -11.99
CA TYR A 134 4.70 -7.27 -12.95
C TYR A 134 5.24 -6.84 -14.30
N MET A 135 4.80 -7.52 -15.35
CA MET A 135 4.99 -7.08 -16.72
C MET A 135 3.84 -6.14 -17.11
N ILE A 136 4.17 -4.97 -17.58
CA ILE A 136 3.22 -3.96 -18.03
C ILE A 136 3.31 -3.87 -19.55
N GLY A 137 2.16 -4.06 -20.22
CA GLY A 137 2.10 -4.01 -21.68
C GLY A 137 2.75 -5.22 -22.35
N SER A 138 2.85 -5.15 -23.68
CA SER A 138 3.45 -6.19 -24.52
C SER A 138 4.68 -5.65 -25.24
N LYS A 139 5.72 -6.45 -25.36
CA LYS A 139 6.91 -6.10 -26.18
C LYS A 139 6.59 -5.91 -27.67
N ASN A 140 5.48 -6.46 -28.13
CA ASN A 140 5.02 -6.31 -29.53
C ASN A 140 4.10 -5.09 -29.66
N LEU A 141 4.59 -4.04 -30.02
CA LEU A 141 4.41 -2.65 -29.79
C LEU A 141 3.55 -1.95 -30.82
N THR A 142 2.34 -2.30 -30.96
CA THR A 142 1.42 -1.48 -31.73
C THR A 142 0.34 -0.78 -30.88
N GLN A 143 0.31 -1.03 -29.58
CA GLN A 143 -0.66 -0.37 -28.70
C GLN A 143 -0.04 -0.03 -27.34
N PRO A 144 -0.26 1.19 -26.81
CA PRO A 144 0.08 1.53 -25.44
C PRO A 144 -0.64 0.55 -24.48
N GLY A 145 0.12 -0.17 -23.68
CA GLY A 145 -0.42 -1.05 -22.67
C GLY A 145 -0.56 -0.30 -21.36
N SER A 146 -1.78 -0.08 -20.90
CA SER A 146 -1.98 0.35 -19.52
C SER A 146 -2.15 -0.88 -18.63
N MET A 147 -1.33 -1.02 -17.60
CA MET A 147 -1.69 -1.87 -16.47
C MET A 147 -2.50 -1.04 -15.49
N GLY A 148 -3.79 -0.95 -15.74
CA GLY A 148 -4.77 -0.59 -14.73
C GLY A 148 -5.06 -1.84 -13.91
N GLY A 149 -4.18 -2.23 -13.05
CA GLY A 149 -4.50 -3.22 -12.04
C GLY A 149 -5.05 -2.46 -10.84
N THR A 150 -6.37 -2.36 -10.71
CA THR A 150 -6.98 -2.19 -9.41
C THR A 150 -6.58 -3.46 -8.67
N LEU A 151 -5.61 -3.35 -7.78
CA LEU A 151 -5.28 -4.46 -6.92
C LEU A 151 -6.49 -4.61 -6.00
N GLU A 152 -7.32 -5.59 -6.31
CA GLU A 152 -8.39 -5.99 -5.41
C GLU A 152 -7.79 -6.27 -4.03
N ARG A 153 -8.57 -6.10 -3.00
CA ARG A 153 -8.22 -6.34 -1.59
C ARG A 153 -7.48 -7.68 -1.34
N ALA A 154 -7.74 -8.69 -2.18
CA ALA A 154 -7.03 -9.97 -2.18
C ALA A 154 -5.52 -9.87 -2.46
N ARG A 155 -5.03 -8.70 -2.88
CA ARG A 155 -3.62 -8.41 -3.17
C ARG A 155 -3.01 -7.36 -2.24
N GLU A 156 -3.74 -7.01 -1.20
CA GLU A 156 -3.26 -6.15 -0.13
C GLU A 156 -1.97 -6.71 0.49
N MET A 157 -1.07 -5.81 0.83
CA MET A 157 0.16 -6.12 1.56
C MET A 157 0.06 -5.52 2.95
N ILE A 158 0.35 -6.31 3.97
CA ILE A 158 0.63 -5.79 5.30
C ILE A 158 2.13 -5.56 5.36
N LEU A 159 2.51 -4.30 5.52
CA LEU A 159 3.92 -3.92 5.53
C LEU A 159 4.55 -4.21 6.89
N LYS A 160 5.83 -4.58 6.86
CA LYS A 160 6.64 -4.76 8.06
C LYS A 160 7.04 -3.40 8.60
N ASN A 161 6.87 -3.20 9.90
CA ASN A 161 7.33 -2.00 10.59
C ASN A 161 8.85 -1.91 10.56
N ASP A 162 9.36 -0.68 10.68
CA ASP A 162 10.79 -0.38 10.64
C ASP A 162 11.48 -0.96 9.40
N SER A 163 10.87 -0.70 8.24
CA SER A 163 11.40 -1.23 6.98
C SER A 163 11.19 -0.27 5.81
N SER A 164 11.99 -0.48 4.78
CA SER A 164 11.97 0.27 3.54
C SER A 164 11.54 -0.63 2.39
N TYR A 165 10.63 -0.11 1.57
CA TYR A 165 10.21 -0.76 0.32
C TYR A 165 10.58 0.10 -0.86
N ILE A 166 11.03 -0.53 -1.94
CA ILE A 166 11.29 0.15 -3.21
C ILE A 166 10.29 -0.33 -4.25
N PHE A 167 9.56 0.61 -4.84
CA PHE A 167 8.85 0.41 -6.08
C PHE A 167 9.78 0.84 -7.21
N ARG A 168 10.12 -0.09 -8.12
CA ARG A 168 11.00 0.15 -9.24
C ARG A 168 10.25 -0.06 -10.54
N VAL A 169 10.34 0.89 -11.46
CA VAL A 169 9.83 0.75 -12.82
C VAL A 169 10.98 0.89 -13.80
N THR A 170 11.16 -0.15 -14.64
CA THR A 170 12.12 -0.16 -15.73
C THR A 170 11.36 -0.14 -17.04
N SER A 171 11.46 0.95 -17.78
CA SER A 171 10.85 1.07 -19.11
C SER A 171 11.63 0.30 -20.16
N PHE A 172 10.93 -0.18 -21.21
CA PHE A 172 11.54 -0.72 -22.43
C PHE A 172 11.61 0.31 -23.55
N PHE A 173 11.10 1.51 -23.34
CA PHE A 173 11.06 2.61 -24.30
C PHE A 173 11.45 3.91 -23.64
N ASN A 174 12.00 4.81 -24.45
CA ASN A 174 12.22 6.19 -24.04
C ASN A 174 10.88 6.93 -23.96
N ASP A 175 10.85 8.00 -23.20
CA ASP A 175 9.71 8.91 -23.06
C ASP A 175 8.43 8.16 -22.60
N ASN A 176 8.57 7.15 -21.77
CA ASN A 176 7.44 6.37 -21.25
C ASN A 176 6.82 7.03 -20.02
N PRO A 177 5.60 7.56 -20.11
CA PRO A 177 4.95 8.13 -18.92
C PRO A 177 4.61 7.04 -17.93
N VAL A 178 4.92 7.29 -16.66
CA VAL A 178 4.69 6.37 -15.55
C VAL A 178 3.95 7.07 -14.42
N SER A 179 2.92 6.45 -13.89
CA SER A 179 2.26 6.90 -12.67
C SER A 179 2.22 5.80 -11.63
N ILE A 180 2.34 6.20 -10.38
CA ILE A 180 2.17 5.34 -9.21
C ILE A 180 1.10 5.93 -8.30
N ALA A 181 0.25 5.07 -7.75
CA ALA A 181 -0.62 5.41 -6.63
C ALA A 181 -0.46 4.36 -5.55
N VAL A 182 -0.21 4.80 -4.33
CA VAL A 182 -0.12 3.96 -3.14
C VAL A 182 -1.23 4.38 -2.20
N ASN A 183 -2.08 3.43 -1.83
CA ASN A 183 -3.17 3.63 -0.88
C ASN A 183 -2.90 2.76 0.34
N TRP A 184 -3.18 3.27 1.52
CA TRP A 184 -3.05 2.48 2.74
C TRP A 184 -4.00 2.95 3.82
N TYR A 185 -4.24 2.07 4.75
CA TYR A 185 -4.87 2.41 6.02
C TYR A 185 -4.06 1.82 7.18
N GLU A 186 -4.14 2.49 8.30
CA GLU A 186 -3.34 2.18 9.47
C GLU A 186 -4.24 1.54 10.54
N VAL A 187 -3.83 0.37 11.02
CA VAL A 187 -4.58 -0.40 12.02
C VAL A 187 -3.72 -0.52 13.28
N PRO A 188 -4.19 -0.05 14.44
CA PRO A 188 -3.47 -0.26 15.68
C PRO A 188 -3.19 -1.74 15.92
N VAL A 189 -1.98 -2.06 16.35
CA VAL A 189 -1.62 -3.41 16.78
C VAL A 189 -2.12 -3.60 18.20
N TYR A 190 -3.11 -4.45 18.38
CA TYR A 190 -3.54 -4.83 19.71
C TYR A 190 -2.64 -5.95 20.25
N PRO A 191 -2.32 -5.96 21.56
CA PRO A 191 -1.46 -6.99 22.16
C PRO A 191 -1.90 -8.43 21.90
N ASP A 192 -3.20 -8.63 21.72
CA ASP A 192 -3.81 -9.96 21.50
C ASP A 192 -3.77 -10.42 20.02
N ASP A 193 -3.30 -9.57 19.08
CA ASP A 193 -3.20 -9.91 17.66
C ASP A 193 -2.02 -10.86 17.35
N TYR A 194 -1.09 -10.97 18.25
CA TYR A 194 -0.05 -12.00 18.19
C TYR A 194 -0.45 -13.15 19.11
N PRO A 195 -0.65 -14.36 18.59
CA PRO A 195 -0.66 -15.51 19.46
C PRO A 195 0.72 -15.52 20.13
N VAL A 196 0.76 -15.12 21.38
CA VAL A 196 1.93 -15.38 22.22
C VAL A 196 2.15 -16.88 22.07
N GLY A 197 3.26 -17.27 21.43
CA GLY A 197 3.63 -18.67 21.34
C GLY A 197 3.63 -19.21 22.76
N GLY A 198 2.52 -19.79 23.15
CA GLY A 198 2.37 -20.42 24.44
C GLY A 198 3.40 -21.54 24.50
N SER A 199 4.48 -21.32 25.22
CA SER A 199 5.22 -22.41 25.80
C SER A 199 4.23 -23.10 26.71
N VAL A 200 3.62 -24.18 26.22
CA VAL A 200 2.96 -25.16 27.07
C VAL A 200 4.10 -25.76 27.87
N GLY A 201 4.31 -25.21 29.08
CA GLY A 201 5.17 -25.85 30.04
C GLY A 201 4.54 -27.20 30.37
N PRO A 202 5.34 -28.24 30.62
CA PRO A 202 4.82 -29.52 31.01
C PRO A 202 4.01 -29.36 32.34
N GLU A 203 2.74 -29.75 32.29
CA GLU A 203 1.95 -29.95 33.50
C GLU A 203 2.61 -31.08 34.26
N GLU A 204 3.05 -30.80 35.49
CA GLU A 204 3.42 -31.79 36.49
C GLU A 204 2.15 -32.36 37.17
#